data_40c4661518b8416b9ceb2d23c6a1cae3
#
_entry.id   40c4661518b8416b9ceb2d23c6a1cae3
#
_cell.length_a   1.000
_cell.length_b   1.000
_cell.length_c   1.000
_cell.angle_alpha   90.00
_cell.angle_beta   90.00
_cell.angle_gamma   90.00
#
_symmetry.space_group_name_H-M   'P 1'
#
loop_
_entity.id
_entity.type
_entity.pdbx_description
1 polymer ?
#
loop_
_entity_poly.entity_id
_entity_poly.type
_entity_poly.pdbx_seq_one_letter_code
_entity_poly.pdbx_strand_id
1 'polypeptide(L)'
;MLSIQGNGSASVGGNAIAAVSAAVLKAGAAATQMPLYRYIGGENACMLPVPGAPAFSGGERWGGAVHTHGNKPTGAFQCFGYDSFSEASSAAWDMYHLFAKELEKRGVTEGDWFFYRIPAGIFKHSDEELFELMADVIHKTGNDGKAGIQIDVAADCYYDRNHKRYRGLFSKEERDRDQLLAYYLKLIDTYPFVSIEDAFYEDDYESHAILREKSGIQIVGDDLYTTMRERVSKGVETGATNVMLLKVNQVGSISQAFEAARFAHECGMGVMPCESRGEDEDIADYCVGLGTECVREMAILNNGANRFLEIEDELGSKAKFWGKRGLKGRKFQE
;
A
#
# COMPACT_ATOMS: atom_id res chain seq x y z
N MET A 1 -3.45 -22.78 18.36
CA MET A 1 -3.78 -22.71 16.93
C MET A 1 -2.70 -23.35 16.05
N LEU A 2 -1.45 -22.89 16.13
CA LEU A 2 -0.35 -23.46 15.34
C LEU A 2 -0.14 -24.97 15.56
N SER A 3 -0.47 -25.50 16.75
CA SER A 3 -0.39 -26.93 17.06
C SER A 3 -1.43 -27.82 16.37
N ILE A 4 -2.54 -27.23 15.90
CA ILE A 4 -3.60 -27.96 15.16
C ILE A 4 -3.22 -28.17 13.70
N GLN A 5 -2.24 -27.43 13.22
CA GLN A 5 -1.88 -27.38 11.80
C GLN A 5 -0.96 -28.49 11.30
N GLY A 6 -0.39 -29.29 12.20
CA GLY A 6 0.49 -30.43 11.87
C GLY A 6 1.64 -30.14 10.89
N ASN A 7 1.44 -29.32 9.87
CA ASN A 7 2.40 -28.91 8.84
C ASN A 7 2.23 -27.43 8.41
N GLY A 8 1.88 -26.53 9.35
CA GLY A 8 1.74 -25.09 9.05
C GLY A 8 0.35 -24.69 8.54
N SER A 9 0.21 -23.42 8.12
CA SER A 9 -1.04 -22.80 7.67
C SER A 9 -1.71 -23.47 6.45
N ALA A 10 -0.97 -24.29 5.73
CA ALA A 10 -1.43 -24.95 4.53
C ALA A 10 -2.64 -25.89 4.71
N SER A 11 -2.87 -26.41 5.92
CA SER A 11 -3.95 -27.40 6.17
C SER A 11 -5.31 -26.75 6.51
N VAL A 12 -5.33 -25.52 7.01
CA VAL A 12 -6.57 -24.83 7.45
C VAL A 12 -6.85 -23.57 6.63
N GLY A 13 -5.81 -22.98 6.02
CA GLY A 13 -5.88 -21.73 5.27
C GLY A 13 -5.68 -20.48 6.13
N GLY A 14 -4.95 -19.50 5.57
CA GLY A 14 -4.56 -18.28 6.27
C GLY A 14 -5.75 -17.45 6.76
N ASN A 15 -6.80 -17.33 5.96
CA ASN A 15 -7.99 -16.54 6.31
C ASN A 15 -8.70 -17.06 7.57
N ALA A 16 -8.88 -18.39 7.69
CA ALA A 16 -9.54 -18.98 8.85
C ALA A 16 -8.72 -18.76 10.13
N ILE A 17 -7.40 -18.88 10.03
CA ILE A 17 -6.51 -18.65 11.18
C ILE A 17 -6.50 -17.17 11.55
N ALA A 18 -6.42 -16.28 10.57
CA ALA A 18 -6.46 -14.83 10.78
C ALA A 18 -7.74 -14.41 11.50
N ALA A 19 -8.91 -14.90 11.06
CA ALA A 19 -10.20 -14.58 11.68
C ALA A 19 -10.25 -15.01 13.16
N VAL A 20 -9.81 -16.23 13.49
CA VAL A 20 -9.78 -16.71 14.89
C VAL A 20 -8.74 -15.94 15.71
N SER A 21 -7.57 -15.63 15.12
CA SER A 21 -6.52 -14.84 15.79
C SER A 21 -7.00 -13.43 16.10
N ALA A 22 -7.69 -12.78 15.16
CA ALA A 22 -8.31 -11.46 15.36
C ALA A 22 -9.38 -11.49 16.44
N ALA A 23 -10.27 -12.52 16.42
CA ALA A 23 -11.30 -12.67 17.45
C ALA A 23 -10.71 -12.81 18.87
N VAL A 24 -9.60 -13.55 19.02
CA VAL A 24 -8.89 -13.68 20.32
C VAL A 24 -8.30 -12.34 20.75
N LEU A 25 -7.65 -11.60 19.83
CA LEU A 25 -7.10 -10.28 20.13
C LEU A 25 -8.21 -9.30 20.58
N LYS A 26 -9.32 -9.24 19.85
CA LYS A 26 -10.48 -8.38 20.17
C LYS A 26 -11.13 -8.77 21.49
N ALA A 27 -11.25 -10.07 21.77
CA ALA A 27 -11.75 -10.54 23.07
C ALA A 27 -10.85 -10.11 24.24
N GLY A 28 -9.52 -10.11 24.04
CA GLY A 28 -8.56 -9.62 25.03
C GLY A 28 -8.73 -8.12 25.31
N ALA A 29 -8.86 -7.31 24.27
CA ALA A 29 -9.13 -5.87 24.38
C ALA A 29 -10.45 -5.61 25.12
N ALA A 30 -11.52 -6.30 24.73
CA ALA A 30 -12.83 -6.18 25.38
C ALA A 30 -12.81 -6.60 26.87
N ALA A 31 -12.11 -7.68 27.20
CA ALA A 31 -11.98 -8.14 28.58
C ALA A 31 -11.24 -7.14 29.49
N THR A 32 -10.34 -6.33 28.92
CA THR A 32 -9.63 -5.26 29.63
C THR A 32 -10.32 -3.90 29.54
N GLN A 33 -11.45 -3.81 28.81
CA GLN A 33 -12.18 -2.56 28.53
C GLN A 33 -11.29 -1.49 27.88
N MET A 34 -10.36 -1.90 27.03
CA MET A 34 -9.46 -1.02 26.29
C MET A 34 -9.87 -0.94 24.80
N PRO A 35 -9.79 0.22 24.15
CA PRO A 35 -9.80 0.29 22.70
C PRO A 35 -8.72 -0.61 22.09
N LEU A 36 -9.01 -1.22 20.94
CA LEU A 36 -8.13 -2.23 20.36
C LEU A 36 -6.72 -1.68 20.09
N TYR A 37 -6.60 -0.46 19.54
CA TYR A 37 -5.30 0.16 19.29
C TYR A 37 -4.47 0.35 20.56
N ARG A 38 -5.11 0.70 21.70
CA ARG A 38 -4.43 0.81 23.01
C ARG A 38 -4.06 -0.54 23.60
N TYR A 39 -4.88 -1.56 23.41
CA TYR A 39 -4.56 -2.92 23.83
C TYR A 39 -3.31 -3.44 23.10
N ILE A 40 -3.11 -3.06 21.82
CA ILE A 40 -1.95 -3.43 21.00
C ILE A 40 -0.70 -2.62 21.38
N GLY A 41 -0.82 -1.28 21.41
CA GLY A 41 0.31 -0.36 21.50
C GLY A 41 0.50 0.34 22.84
N GLY A 42 -0.41 0.10 23.80
CA GLY A 42 -0.36 0.73 25.13
C GLY A 42 -0.77 2.20 25.13
N GLU A 43 -0.48 2.88 26.23
CA GLU A 43 -0.88 4.27 26.47
C GLU A 43 -0.28 5.28 25.47
N ASN A 44 0.81 4.93 24.81
CA ASN A 44 1.51 5.78 23.85
C ASN A 44 1.02 5.61 22.40
N ALA A 45 0.04 4.74 22.15
CA ALA A 45 -0.56 4.55 20.83
C ALA A 45 -1.37 5.79 20.43
N CYS A 46 -0.76 6.71 19.70
CA CYS A 46 -1.36 7.98 19.32
C CYS A 46 -0.95 8.48 17.91
N MET A 47 -0.19 7.68 17.15
CA MET A 47 0.30 8.06 15.84
C MET A 47 -0.66 7.56 14.75
N LEU A 48 -1.22 8.47 13.98
CA LEU A 48 -2.03 8.13 12.81
C LEU A 48 -1.14 8.05 11.55
N PRO A 49 -1.36 7.06 10.69
CA PRO A 49 -0.54 6.82 9.51
C PRO A 49 -0.89 7.77 8.36
N VAL A 50 0.03 7.92 7.42
CA VAL A 50 -0.22 8.58 6.12
C VAL A 50 -1.12 7.70 5.26
N PRO A 51 -2.34 8.15 4.89
CA PRO A 51 -3.27 7.34 4.12
C PRO A 51 -3.10 7.52 2.60
N GLY A 52 -3.55 6.52 1.84
CA GLY A 52 -3.76 6.61 0.40
C GLY A 52 -5.24 6.78 0.05
N ALA A 53 -5.57 7.65 -0.91
CA ALA A 53 -6.89 7.72 -1.51
C ALA A 53 -6.92 6.84 -2.77
N PRO A 54 -7.85 5.87 -2.88
CA PRO A 54 -7.93 5.01 -4.07
C PRO A 54 -8.18 5.83 -5.33
N ALA A 55 -7.59 5.43 -6.45
CA ALA A 55 -7.77 6.11 -7.73
C ALA A 55 -8.17 5.13 -8.83
N PHE A 56 -7.25 4.31 -9.32
CA PHE A 56 -7.51 3.42 -10.45
C PHE A 56 -7.10 1.98 -10.19
N SER A 57 -7.71 1.05 -10.95
CA SER A 57 -7.34 -0.35 -11.06
C SER A 57 -7.33 -0.81 -12.51
N GLY A 58 -6.70 -1.96 -12.75
CA GLY A 58 -6.74 -2.65 -14.02
C GLY A 58 -5.53 -2.39 -14.91
N GLY A 59 -4.86 -3.46 -15.27
CA GLY A 59 -3.68 -3.47 -16.13
C GLY A 59 -3.84 -4.31 -17.40
N GLU A 60 -4.92 -5.09 -17.53
CA GLU A 60 -5.20 -5.92 -18.70
C GLU A 60 -5.36 -5.14 -20.00
N ARG A 61 -5.55 -3.81 -19.91
CA ARG A 61 -5.72 -2.91 -21.07
C ARG A 61 -4.57 -2.97 -22.08
N TRP A 62 -3.41 -3.45 -21.67
CA TRP A 62 -2.25 -3.62 -22.54
C TRP A 62 -2.00 -5.09 -22.94
N GLY A 63 -2.80 -6.03 -22.44
CA GLY A 63 -2.88 -7.40 -22.91
C GLY A 63 -1.76 -8.33 -22.46
N GLY A 64 -1.08 -8.05 -21.37
CA GLY A 64 0.11 -8.81 -20.94
C GLY A 64 0.04 -9.60 -19.65
N ALA A 65 -0.97 -9.40 -18.83
CA ALA A 65 -1.08 -10.09 -17.56
C ALA A 65 -1.15 -11.61 -17.74
N VAL A 66 -0.20 -12.32 -17.14
CA VAL A 66 -0.12 -13.79 -17.16
C VAL A 66 -0.94 -14.37 -16.01
N HIS A 67 -1.03 -13.64 -14.89
CA HIS A 67 -1.79 -13.99 -13.69
C HIS A 67 -2.54 -12.76 -13.21
N THR A 68 -3.85 -12.81 -13.17
CA THR A 68 -4.66 -11.70 -12.68
C THR A 68 -4.95 -11.89 -11.19
N HIS A 69 -4.16 -11.27 -10.33
CA HIS A 69 -4.54 -11.04 -8.95
C HIS A 69 -5.07 -9.61 -8.81
N GLY A 70 -6.41 -9.46 -8.91
CA GLY A 70 -7.09 -8.24 -8.49
C GLY A 70 -6.82 -6.99 -9.33
N ASN A 71 -6.89 -7.06 -10.66
CA ASN A 71 -6.87 -5.88 -11.54
C ASN A 71 -5.66 -4.94 -11.39
N LYS A 72 -4.47 -5.47 -11.13
CA LYS A 72 -3.23 -4.68 -11.03
C LYS A 72 -2.76 -4.13 -12.39
N PRO A 73 -2.01 -2.99 -12.45
CA PRO A 73 -1.67 -2.13 -11.31
C PRO A 73 -2.87 -1.41 -10.70
N THR A 74 -2.75 -1.09 -9.40
CA THR A 74 -3.66 -0.15 -8.75
C THR A 74 -2.91 1.12 -8.37
N GLY A 75 -3.58 2.25 -8.36
CA GLY A 75 -2.99 3.53 -7.99
C GLY A 75 -3.84 4.29 -6.99
N ALA A 76 -3.16 5.11 -6.18
CA ALA A 76 -3.75 5.94 -5.14
C ALA A 76 -3.06 7.30 -5.06
N PHE A 77 -3.72 8.26 -4.45
CA PHE A 77 -3.13 9.53 -4.03
C PHE A 77 -2.66 9.39 -2.58
N GLN A 78 -1.36 9.38 -2.33
CA GLN A 78 -0.81 9.32 -0.98
C GLN A 78 -0.76 10.71 -0.35
N CYS A 79 -1.47 10.90 0.78
CA CYS A 79 -1.72 12.19 1.40
C CYS A 79 -0.81 12.42 2.61
N PHE A 80 0.35 13.05 2.42
CA PHE A 80 1.42 13.12 3.43
C PHE A 80 1.71 14.53 3.98
N GLY A 81 1.29 15.59 3.30
CA GLY A 81 1.66 16.96 3.61
C GLY A 81 0.65 17.72 4.49
N TYR A 82 0.03 17.05 5.46
CA TYR A 82 -1.02 17.59 6.32
C TYR A 82 -0.64 17.45 7.80
N ASP A 83 -1.36 18.13 8.67
CA ASP A 83 -1.09 18.14 10.11
C ASP A 83 -1.96 17.12 10.88
N SER A 84 -3.02 16.59 10.25
CA SER A 84 -3.94 15.62 10.84
C SER A 84 -4.41 14.58 9.81
N PHE A 85 -4.93 13.46 10.29
CA PHE A 85 -5.56 12.46 9.43
C PHE A 85 -6.83 13.00 8.77
N SER A 86 -7.62 13.75 9.50
CA SER A 86 -8.85 14.38 9.00
C SER A 86 -8.60 15.37 7.86
N GLU A 87 -7.53 16.17 7.92
CA GLU A 87 -7.11 17.03 6.80
C GLU A 87 -6.65 16.22 5.58
N ALA A 88 -5.86 15.16 5.80
CA ALA A 88 -5.43 14.26 4.75
C ALA A 88 -6.63 13.56 4.07
N SER A 89 -7.61 13.11 4.85
CA SER A 89 -8.86 12.50 4.37
C SER A 89 -9.70 13.48 3.55
N SER A 90 -9.83 14.74 4.00
CA SER A 90 -10.54 15.78 3.27
C SER A 90 -9.90 16.07 1.90
N ALA A 91 -8.58 16.21 1.87
CA ALA A 91 -7.86 16.43 0.61
C ALA A 91 -7.96 15.21 -0.33
N ALA A 92 -7.92 14.02 0.24
CA ALA A 92 -8.14 12.75 -0.48
C ALA A 92 -9.52 12.72 -1.16
N TRP A 93 -10.57 13.18 -0.46
CA TRP A 93 -11.92 13.28 -0.98
C TRP A 93 -12.01 14.23 -2.19
N ASP A 94 -11.39 15.38 -2.11
CA ASP A 94 -11.38 16.37 -3.20
C ASP A 94 -10.65 15.81 -4.45
N MET A 95 -9.48 15.17 -4.26
CA MET A 95 -8.74 14.55 -5.34
C MET A 95 -9.51 13.40 -5.98
N TYR A 96 -10.11 12.51 -5.17
CA TYR A 96 -10.92 11.40 -5.65
C TYR A 96 -12.08 11.88 -6.53
N HIS A 97 -12.83 12.88 -6.08
CA HIS A 97 -13.97 13.41 -6.82
C HIS A 97 -13.58 14.14 -8.11
N LEU A 98 -12.48 14.89 -8.09
CA LEU A 98 -12.00 15.51 -9.32
C LEU A 98 -11.51 14.45 -10.31
N PHE A 99 -10.78 13.43 -9.83
CA PHE A 99 -10.33 12.32 -10.66
C PHE A 99 -11.51 11.56 -11.30
N ALA A 100 -12.56 11.27 -10.50
CA ALA A 100 -13.79 10.66 -10.97
C ALA A 100 -14.43 11.46 -12.12
N LYS A 101 -14.58 12.79 -11.96
CA LYS A 101 -15.13 13.67 -12.98
C LYS A 101 -14.29 13.69 -14.26
N GLU A 102 -12.98 13.63 -14.14
CA GLU A 102 -12.09 13.59 -15.30
C GLU A 102 -12.15 12.25 -16.03
N LEU A 103 -12.35 11.15 -15.31
CA LEU A 103 -12.56 9.84 -15.90
C LEU A 103 -13.95 9.72 -16.56
N GLU A 104 -14.99 10.28 -15.95
CA GLU A 104 -16.35 10.31 -16.52
C GLU A 104 -16.37 11.01 -17.89
N LYS A 105 -15.63 12.12 -18.05
CA LYS A 105 -15.47 12.80 -19.36
C LYS A 105 -14.85 11.90 -20.45
N ARG A 106 -14.13 10.85 -20.02
CA ARG A 106 -13.51 9.83 -20.90
C ARG A 106 -14.37 8.58 -21.04
N GLY A 107 -15.58 8.58 -20.47
CA GLY A 107 -16.50 7.46 -20.51
C GLY A 107 -16.19 6.33 -19.51
N VAL A 108 -15.38 6.59 -18.47
CA VAL A 108 -15.11 5.64 -17.38
C VAL A 108 -16.04 5.97 -16.23
N THR A 109 -17.04 5.12 -15.99
CA THR A 109 -18.07 5.30 -14.95
C THR A 109 -18.17 4.11 -13.99
N GLU A 110 -17.46 3.01 -14.30
CA GLU A 110 -17.49 1.79 -13.51
C GLU A 110 -16.22 1.67 -12.67
N GLY A 111 -16.38 1.31 -11.41
CA GLY A 111 -15.32 1.02 -10.46
C GLY A 111 -15.43 -0.41 -9.94
N ASP A 112 -14.33 -0.94 -9.44
CA ASP A 112 -14.25 -2.16 -8.67
C ASP A 112 -13.95 -1.78 -7.22
N TRP A 113 -14.91 -2.00 -6.31
CA TRP A 113 -14.90 -1.44 -4.96
C TRP A 113 -14.93 0.10 -5.02
N PHE A 114 -13.84 0.76 -4.64
CA PHE A 114 -13.67 2.21 -4.67
C PHE A 114 -12.59 2.67 -5.67
N PHE A 115 -12.06 1.76 -6.49
CA PHE A 115 -11.17 2.08 -7.60
C PHE A 115 -11.94 2.22 -8.91
N TYR A 116 -11.53 3.16 -9.74
CA TYR A 116 -12.03 3.23 -11.11
C TYR A 116 -11.28 2.22 -11.99
N ARG A 117 -12.03 1.27 -12.57
CA ARG A 117 -11.45 0.33 -13.52
C ARG A 117 -11.25 1.00 -14.86
N ILE A 118 -9.99 1.12 -15.29
CA ILE A 118 -9.65 1.77 -16.56
C ILE A 118 -9.71 0.74 -17.70
N PRO A 119 -10.71 0.83 -18.61
CA PRO A 119 -10.83 -0.10 -19.72
C PRO A 119 -9.76 0.14 -20.81
N ALA A 120 -9.52 -0.87 -21.65
CA ALA A 120 -8.67 -0.74 -22.81
C ALA A 120 -9.20 0.34 -23.76
N GLY A 121 -8.28 1.13 -24.34
CA GLY A 121 -8.60 2.16 -25.35
C GLY A 121 -8.92 3.55 -24.78
N ILE A 122 -9.06 3.72 -23.47
CA ILE A 122 -9.21 5.05 -22.85
C ILE A 122 -7.93 5.86 -23.00
N PHE A 123 -6.79 5.25 -22.67
CA PHE A 123 -5.47 5.79 -22.94
C PHE A 123 -4.91 5.11 -24.21
N LYS A 124 -4.19 5.87 -25.06
CA LYS A 124 -3.85 5.41 -26.41
C LYS A 124 -2.47 4.77 -26.48
N HIS A 125 -1.53 5.29 -25.71
CA HIS A 125 -0.11 4.95 -25.87
C HIS A 125 0.45 4.19 -24.66
N SER A 126 0.22 4.70 -23.47
CA SER A 126 0.74 4.13 -22.23
C SER A 126 -0.01 4.68 -21.02
N ASP A 127 0.29 4.13 -19.83
CA ASP A 127 -0.23 4.62 -18.56
C ASP A 127 0.40 5.96 -18.14
N GLU A 128 1.36 6.49 -18.88
CA GLU A 128 1.85 7.85 -18.65
C GLU A 128 0.72 8.89 -18.77
N GLU A 129 -0.24 8.68 -19.69
CA GLU A 129 -1.42 9.53 -19.83
C GLU A 129 -2.31 9.50 -18.55
N LEU A 130 -2.34 8.36 -17.85
CA LEU A 130 -3.04 8.21 -16.57
C LEU A 130 -2.27 8.90 -15.44
N PHE A 131 -0.95 8.76 -15.39
CA PHE A 131 -0.11 9.42 -14.40
C PHE A 131 -0.10 10.94 -14.57
N GLU A 132 -0.13 11.43 -15.80
CA GLU A 132 -0.33 12.85 -16.11
C GLU A 132 -1.67 13.35 -15.57
N LEU A 133 -2.76 12.59 -15.78
CA LEU A 133 -4.07 12.92 -15.22
C LEU A 133 -4.04 12.98 -13.68
N MET A 134 -3.37 12.03 -13.02
CA MET A 134 -3.22 12.05 -11.56
C MET A 134 -2.42 13.27 -11.09
N ALA A 135 -1.32 13.60 -11.76
CA ALA A 135 -0.53 14.80 -11.44
C ALA A 135 -1.36 16.08 -11.61
N ASP A 136 -2.15 16.17 -12.68
CA ASP A 136 -3.08 17.27 -12.94
C ASP A 136 -4.15 17.41 -11.82
N VAL A 137 -4.67 16.29 -11.32
CA VAL A 137 -5.64 16.30 -10.21
C VAL A 137 -4.99 16.82 -8.93
N ILE A 138 -3.78 16.36 -8.59
CA ILE A 138 -3.02 16.86 -7.44
C ILE A 138 -2.84 18.38 -7.55
N HIS A 139 -2.41 18.87 -8.72
CA HIS A 139 -2.20 20.30 -8.98
C HIS A 139 -3.49 21.11 -8.88
N LYS A 140 -4.56 20.69 -9.56
CA LYS A 140 -5.85 21.41 -9.63
C LYS A 140 -6.57 21.47 -8.29
N THR A 141 -6.30 20.52 -7.38
CA THR A 141 -6.84 20.53 -6.02
C THR A 141 -5.95 21.27 -5.01
N GLY A 142 -4.80 21.85 -5.47
CA GLY A 142 -3.90 22.63 -4.62
C GLY A 142 -3.04 21.76 -3.68
N ASN A 143 -2.82 20.51 -4.04
CA ASN A 143 -2.12 19.53 -3.20
C ASN A 143 -0.67 19.24 -3.65
N ASP A 144 -0.07 20.13 -4.47
CA ASP A 144 1.34 20.03 -4.85
C ASP A 144 2.24 19.99 -3.61
N GLY A 145 3.14 19.01 -3.55
CA GLY A 145 4.03 18.80 -2.43
C GLY A 145 3.39 18.28 -1.14
N LYS A 146 2.05 18.06 -1.14
CA LYS A 146 1.29 17.51 -0.02
C LYS A 146 0.73 16.10 -0.32
N ALA A 147 0.50 15.82 -1.59
CA ALA A 147 0.10 14.52 -2.07
C ALA A 147 0.99 14.05 -3.21
N GLY A 148 1.03 12.76 -3.48
CA GLY A 148 1.77 12.18 -4.57
C GLY A 148 1.17 10.86 -5.04
N ILE A 149 1.70 10.34 -6.14
CA ILE A 149 1.23 9.09 -6.76
C ILE A 149 1.85 7.91 -6.01
N GLN A 150 0.99 7.04 -5.49
CA GLN A 150 1.33 5.70 -5.03
C GLN A 150 0.82 4.69 -6.05
N ILE A 151 1.63 3.68 -6.38
CA ILE A 151 1.16 2.58 -7.22
C ILE A 151 1.59 1.23 -6.65
N ASP A 152 0.69 0.26 -6.72
CA ASP A 152 0.99 -1.16 -6.55
C ASP A 152 1.01 -1.81 -7.93
N VAL A 153 2.20 -2.18 -8.35
CA VAL A 153 2.44 -2.71 -9.68
C VAL A 153 2.12 -4.19 -9.75
N ALA A 154 2.40 -4.95 -8.67
CA ALA A 154 2.36 -6.41 -8.66
C ALA A 154 3.02 -6.98 -9.93
N ALA A 155 4.27 -6.58 -10.18
CA ALA A 155 4.94 -6.80 -11.47
C ALA A 155 5.11 -8.29 -11.82
N ASP A 156 5.05 -9.19 -10.84
CA ASP A 156 5.05 -10.65 -11.08
C ASP A 156 3.89 -11.08 -11.99
N CYS A 157 2.74 -10.41 -11.91
CA CYS A 157 1.58 -10.68 -12.77
C CYS A 157 1.90 -10.53 -14.26
N TYR A 158 2.91 -9.75 -14.60
CA TYR A 158 3.34 -9.41 -15.95
C TYR A 158 4.66 -10.05 -16.36
N TYR A 159 5.30 -10.81 -15.43
CA TYR A 159 6.62 -11.37 -15.66
C TYR A 159 6.57 -12.74 -16.34
N ASP A 160 7.07 -12.81 -17.57
CA ASP A 160 7.31 -14.07 -18.26
C ASP A 160 8.64 -14.66 -17.80
N ARG A 161 8.58 -15.68 -16.92
CA ARG A 161 9.75 -16.35 -16.35
C ARG A 161 10.63 -17.05 -17.40
N ASN A 162 10.03 -17.50 -18.52
CA ASN A 162 10.77 -18.20 -19.58
C ASN A 162 11.61 -17.24 -20.40
N HIS A 163 11.07 -16.06 -20.70
CA HIS A 163 11.74 -15.05 -21.52
C HIS A 163 12.39 -13.93 -20.68
N LYS A 164 12.19 -13.94 -19.36
CA LYS A 164 12.68 -12.89 -18.43
C LYS A 164 12.28 -11.47 -18.85
N ARG A 165 11.02 -11.31 -19.22
CA ARG A 165 10.47 -10.03 -19.67
C ARG A 165 9.12 -9.74 -19.04
N TYR A 166 8.87 -8.45 -18.84
CA TYR A 166 7.57 -7.91 -18.42
C TYR A 166 6.77 -7.53 -19.67
N ARG A 167 5.53 -8.05 -19.78
CA ARG A 167 4.68 -7.90 -20.96
C ARG A 167 3.39 -7.19 -20.60
N GLY A 168 3.03 -6.14 -21.38
CA GLY A 168 1.77 -5.41 -21.19
C GLY A 168 1.68 -4.63 -19.88
N LEU A 169 2.81 -4.38 -19.23
CA LEU A 169 2.88 -3.53 -18.04
C LEU A 169 3.08 -2.07 -18.48
N PHE A 170 2.13 -1.21 -18.15
CA PHE A 170 2.05 0.22 -18.48
C PHE A 170 1.92 0.57 -19.96
N SER A 171 2.20 -0.34 -20.86
CA SER A 171 2.07 -0.18 -22.32
C SER A 171 2.16 -1.54 -23.01
N LYS A 172 2.02 -1.56 -24.35
CA LYS A 172 2.22 -2.79 -25.15
C LYS A 172 3.69 -3.20 -25.28
N GLU A 173 4.61 -2.36 -24.87
CA GLU A 173 6.05 -2.66 -24.93
C GLU A 173 6.43 -3.75 -23.94
N GLU A 174 7.26 -4.70 -24.41
CA GLU A 174 7.91 -5.65 -23.56
C GLU A 174 9.22 -5.06 -23.02
N ARG A 175 9.46 -5.21 -21.72
CA ARG A 175 10.67 -4.70 -21.06
C ARG A 175 11.39 -5.82 -20.34
N ASP A 176 12.72 -5.86 -20.47
CA ASP A 176 13.53 -6.59 -19.50
C ASP A 176 13.65 -5.81 -18.18
N ARG A 177 14.38 -6.39 -17.21
CA ARG A 177 14.61 -5.82 -15.90
C ARG A 177 15.20 -4.39 -15.95
N ASP A 178 16.24 -4.21 -16.77
CA ASP A 178 16.97 -2.94 -16.82
C ASP A 178 16.16 -1.85 -17.56
N GLN A 179 15.40 -2.25 -18.58
CA GLN A 179 14.47 -1.37 -19.28
C GLN A 179 13.30 -0.95 -18.37
N LEU A 180 12.78 -1.86 -17.54
CA LEU A 180 11.73 -1.53 -16.59
C LEU A 180 12.24 -0.60 -15.47
N LEU A 181 13.46 -0.85 -14.96
CA LEU A 181 14.11 0.05 -14.01
C LEU A 181 14.28 1.46 -14.57
N ALA A 182 14.78 1.58 -15.80
CA ALA A 182 14.94 2.88 -16.47
C ALA A 182 13.59 3.58 -16.66
N TYR A 183 12.54 2.83 -16.96
CA TYR A 183 11.20 3.35 -17.10
C TYR A 183 10.64 3.89 -15.78
N TYR A 184 10.79 3.16 -14.66
CA TYR A 184 10.41 3.68 -13.34
C TYR A 184 11.14 4.98 -12.99
N LEU A 185 12.45 5.04 -13.22
CA LEU A 185 13.22 6.26 -12.93
C LEU A 185 12.73 7.44 -13.76
N LYS A 186 12.40 7.23 -15.04
CA LYS A 186 11.76 8.25 -15.89
C LYS A 186 10.41 8.71 -15.33
N LEU A 187 9.55 7.78 -14.89
CA LEU A 187 8.24 8.12 -14.31
C LEU A 187 8.40 8.96 -13.05
N ILE A 188 9.32 8.58 -12.17
CA ILE A 188 9.58 9.27 -10.90
C ILE A 188 10.16 10.67 -11.11
N ASP A 189 10.93 10.87 -12.17
CA ASP A 189 11.47 12.19 -12.54
C ASP A 189 10.43 13.08 -13.21
N THR A 190 9.42 12.48 -13.85
CA THR A 190 8.41 13.21 -14.64
C THR A 190 7.16 13.53 -13.85
N TYR A 191 6.72 12.63 -12.99
CA TYR A 191 5.47 12.72 -12.24
C TYR A 191 5.73 12.67 -10.72
N PRO A 192 4.80 13.15 -9.88
CA PRO A 192 4.98 13.22 -8.43
C PRO A 192 4.81 11.84 -7.75
N PHE A 193 5.58 10.83 -8.19
CA PHE A 193 5.61 9.53 -7.54
C PHE A 193 6.27 9.62 -6.17
N VAL A 194 5.61 9.05 -5.17
CA VAL A 194 6.12 8.98 -3.80
C VAL A 194 6.27 7.55 -3.29
N SER A 195 5.55 6.59 -3.90
CA SER A 195 5.60 5.20 -3.47
C SER A 195 5.35 4.24 -4.64
N ILE A 196 6.17 3.19 -4.74
CA ILE A 196 5.97 2.08 -5.69
C ILE A 196 6.07 0.77 -4.91
N GLU A 197 5.04 -0.08 -5.06
CA GLU A 197 4.93 -1.40 -4.44
C GLU A 197 5.15 -2.47 -5.50
N ASP A 198 5.91 -3.52 -5.15
CA ASP A 198 6.22 -4.70 -5.98
C ASP A 198 6.61 -4.36 -7.43
N ALA A 199 7.62 -3.51 -7.54
CA ALA A 199 8.09 -2.96 -8.81
C ALA A 199 8.65 -4.01 -9.79
N PHE A 200 9.11 -5.16 -9.28
CA PHE A 200 9.70 -6.25 -10.05
C PHE A 200 9.12 -7.59 -9.60
N TYR A 201 9.58 -8.66 -10.25
CA TYR A 201 9.27 -10.04 -9.88
C TYR A 201 9.50 -10.33 -8.39
N GLU A 202 8.65 -11.15 -7.78
CA GLU A 202 8.57 -11.41 -6.32
C GLU A 202 9.85 -11.93 -5.64
N ASP A 203 10.83 -12.41 -6.40
CA ASP A 203 12.13 -12.84 -5.86
C ASP A 203 13.31 -11.96 -6.31
N ASP A 204 13.04 -10.86 -7.06
CA ASP A 204 14.09 -9.94 -7.54
C ASP A 204 14.41 -8.84 -6.51
N TYR A 205 15.03 -9.23 -5.41
CA TYR A 205 15.47 -8.32 -4.34
C TYR A 205 16.50 -7.29 -4.84
N GLU A 206 17.37 -7.69 -5.77
CA GLU A 206 18.43 -6.83 -6.31
C GLU A 206 17.87 -5.63 -7.06
N SER A 207 16.91 -5.83 -7.95
CA SER A 207 16.32 -4.73 -8.73
C SER A 207 15.53 -3.78 -7.86
N HIS A 208 14.81 -4.29 -6.86
CA HIS A 208 14.14 -3.45 -5.87
C HIS A 208 15.16 -2.58 -5.10
N ALA A 209 16.31 -3.15 -4.69
CA ALA A 209 17.36 -2.41 -4.01
C ALA A 209 17.94 -1.28 -4.88
N ILE A 210 18.20 -1.55 -6.15
CA ILE A 210 18.70 -0.56 -7.11
C ILE A 210 17.68 0.57 -7.31
N LEU A 211 16.38 0.21 -7.47
CA LEU A 211 15.31 1.20 -7.61
C LEU A 211 15.21 2.08 -6.36
N ARG A 212 15.19 1.48 -5.16
CA ARG A 212 15.16 2.20 -3.89
C ARG A 212 16.31 3.20 -3.77
N GLU A 213 17.53 2.76 -4.05
CA GLU A 213 18.72 3.60 -3.96
C GLU A 213 18.66 4.78 -4.95
N LYS A 214 18.36 4.50 -6.21
CA LYS A 214 18.39 5.52 -7.28
C LYS A 214 17.22 6.50 -7.19
N SER A 215 16.01 6.01 -6.90
CA SER A 215 14.79 6.83 -6.91
C SER A 215 14.67 7.75 -5.71
N GLY A 216 15.10 7.30 -4.53
CA GLY A 216 14.98 8.03 -3.27
C GLY A 216 13.53 8.17 -2.76
N ILE A 217 12.55 7.50 -3.38
CA ILE A 217 11.16 7.44 -2.93
C ILE A 217 10.92 6.20 -2.05
N GLN A 218 9.69 6.02 -1.60
CA GLN A 218 9.26 4.84 -0.87
C GLN A 218 9.11 3.64 -1.83
N ILE A 219 9.79 2.54 -1.53
CA ILE A 219 9.63 1.25 -2.22
C ILE A 219 9.07 0.26 -1.21
N VAL A 220 7.96 -0.38 -1.59
CA VAL A 220 7.19 -1.27 -0.72
C VAL A 220 7.27 -2.70 -1.24
N GLY A 221 7.42 -3.66 -0.33
CA GLY A 221 7.37 -5.09 -0.65
C GLY A 221 6.12 -5.73 -0.03
N ASP A 222 5.22 -6.23 -0.89
CA ASP A 222 4.07 -7.06 -0.56
C ASP A 222 4.35 -8.51 -0.97
N ASP A 223 4.24 -8.84 -2.25
CA ASP A 223 4.54 -10.17 -2.78
C ASP A 223 6.01 -10.55 -2.55
N LEU A 224 6.91 -9.57 -2.57
CA LEU A 224 8.32 -9.74 -2.21
C LEU A 224 8.49 -10.35 -0.81
N TYR A 225 7.63 -9.97 0.16
CA TYR A 225 7.77 -10.38 1.57
C TYR A 225 6.68 -11.32 2.06
N THR A 226 5.48 -11.23 1.52
CA THR A 226 4.30 -12.01 1.97
C THR A 226 4.11 -11.99 3.49
N THR A 227 4.43 -10.85 4.12
CA THR A 227 4.41 -10.63 5.58
C THR A 227 5.28 -11.64 6.38
N MET A 228 6.14 -12.40 5.71
CA MET A 228 6.99 -13.44 6.34
C MET A 228 8.29 -12.81 6.85
N ARG A 229 8.55 -12.94 8.16
CA ARG A 229 9.75 -12.40 8.81
C ARG A 229 11.05 -12.79 8.12
N GLU A 230 11.16 -14.02 7.65
CA GLU A 230 12.35 -14.54 6.94
C GLU A 230 12.58 -13.81 5.61
N ARG A 231 11.51 -13.52 4.85
CA ARG A 231 11.60 -12.77 3.59
C ARG A 231 11.92 -11.29 3.86
N VAL A 232 11.35 -10.71 4.92
CA VAL A 232 11.71 -9.36 5.38
C VAL A 232 13.18 -9.28 5.78
N SER A 233 13.72 -10.29 6.51
CA SER A 233 15.14 -10.37 6.86
C SER A 233 16.04 -10.33 5.62
N LYS A 234 15.71 -11.12 4.60
CA LYS A 234 16.41 -11.10 3.31
C LYS A 234 16.32 -9.71 2.64
N GLY A 235 15.17 -9.05 2.72
CA GLY A 235 14.97 -7.69 2.22
C GLY A 235 15.86 -6.67 2.93
N VAL A 236 15.99 -6.77 4.24
CA VAL A 236 16.89 -5.95 5.04
C VAL A 236 18.35 -6.17 4.64
N GLU A 237 18.80 -7.42 4.55
CA GLU A 237 20.16 -7.79 4.18
C GLU A 237 20.55 -7.28 2.79
N THR A 238 19.63 -7.34 1.83
CA THR A 238 19.86 -6.87 0.46
C THR A 238 19.56 -5.40 0.26
N GLY A 239 18.90 -4.77 1.23
CA GLY A 239 18.43 -3.40 1.10
C GLY A 239 17.30 -3.24 0.06
N ALA A 240 16.47 -4.25 -0.16
CA ALA A 240 15.52 -4.30 -1.27
C ALA A 240 14.49 -3.19 -1.22
N THR A 241 13.86 -2.97 -0.07
CA THR A 241 12.83 -1.93 0.11
C THR A 241 13.06 -1.12 1.37
N ASN A 242 12.32 -0.04 1.56
CA ASN A 242 12.30 0.73 2.80
C ASN A 242 10.97 0.62 3.56
N VAL A 243 9.99 -0.10 3.02
CA VAL A 243 8.72 -0.41 3.67
C VAL A 243 8.31 -1.86 3.39
N MET A 244 7.80 -2.56 4.41
CA MET A 244 7.09 -3.81 4.22
C MET A 244 5.58 -3.56 4.23
N LEU A 245 4.84 -4.22 3.34
CA LEU A 245 3.39 -4.31 3.45
C LEU A 245 3.01 -5.37 4.48
N LEU A 246 1.98 -5.12 5.27
CA LEU A 246 1.49 -6.05 6.28
C LEU A 246 0.09 -6.52 5.90
N LYS A 247 -0.07 -7.83 5.71
CA LYS A 247 -1.34 -8.53 5.53
C LYS A 247 -1.41 -9.73 6.46
N VAL A 248 -2.28 -9.70 7.45
CA VAL A 248 -2.34 -10.76 8.48
C VAL A 248 -2.59 -12.15 7.89
N ASN A 249 -3.46 -12.24 6.89
CA ASN A 249 -3.84 -13.53 6.30
C ASN A 249 -2.73 -14.20 5.48
N GLN A 250 -1.70 -13.47 5.03
CA GLN A 250 -0.55 -14.06 4.33
C GLN A 250 0.24 -15.01 5.23
N VAL A 251 0.39 -14.67 6.52
CA VAL A 251 1.05 -15.53 7.53
C VAL A 251 0.05 -16.28 8.41
N GLY A 252 -1.19 -15.84 8.47
CA GLY A 252 -2.31 -16.52 9.10
C GLY A 252 -2.55 -16.16 10.56
N SER A 253 -1.63 -15.58 11.31
CA SER A 253 -1.90 -15.14 12.69
C SER A 253 -1.46 -13.72 12.94
N ILE A 254 -2.24 -12.99 13.77
CA ILE A 254 -1.90 -11.63 14.22
C ILE A 254 -0.50 -11.61 14.86
N SER A 255 -0.18 -12.61 15.69
CA SER A 255 1.11 -12.66 16.39
C SER A 255 2.29 -12.71 15.42
N GLN A 256 2.21 -13.52 14.36
CA GLN A 256 3.28 -13.62 13.34
C GLN A 256 3.36 -12.34 12.51
N ALA A 257 2.20 -11.77 12.11
CA ALA A 257 2.18 -10.51 11.36
C ALA A 257 2.78 -9.36 12.18
N PHE A 258 2.44 -9.25 13.47
CA PHE A 258 2.97 -8.21 14.36
C PHE A 258 4.45 -8.45 14.69
N GLU A 259 4.91 -9.70 14.76
CA GLU A 259 6.34 -10.01 14.90
C GLU A 259 7.12 -9.52 13.66
N ALA A 260 6.62 -9.78 12.45
CA ALA A 260 7.25 -9.30 11.22
C ALA A 260 7.28 -7.76 11.17
N ALA A 261 6.20 -7.09 11.57
CA ALA A 261 6.13 -5.63 11.65
C ALA A 261 7.15 -5.04 12.65
N ARG A 262 7.22 -5.60 13.86
CA ARG A 262 8.20 -5.17 14.88
C ARG A 262 9.63 -5.36 14.38
N PHE A 263 9.91 -6.51 13.78
CA PHE A 263 11.23 -6.77 13.19
C PHE A 263 11.58 -5.76 12.09
N ALA A 264 10.63 -5.42 11.21
CA ALA A 264 10.84 -4.39 10.20
C ALA A 264 11.18 -3.02 10.83
N HIS A 265 10.43 -2.59 11.85
CA HIS A 265 10.71 -1.36 12.61
C HIS A 265 12.07 -1.40 13.30
N GLU A 266 12.45 -2.50 13.95
CA GLU A 266 13.77 -2.69 14.57
C GLU A 266 14.92 -2.55 13.57
N CYS A 267 14.66 -2.93 12.30
CA CYS A 267 15.61 -2.77 11.20
C CYS A 267 15.54 -1.40 10.48
N GLY A 268 14.70 -0.46 10.98
CA GLY A 268 14.56 0.88 10.40
C GLY A 268 13.65 0.95 9.16
N MET A 269 12.97 -0.12 8.80
CA MET A 269 11.95 -0.11 7.75
C MET A 269 10.64 0.49 8.27
N GLY A 270 9.83 1.07 7.37
CA GLY A 270 8.44 1.38 7.65
C GLY A 270 7.54 0.15 7.48
N VAL A 271 6.34 0.25 8.04
CA VAL A 271 5.29 -0.75 7.88
C VAL A 271 4.03 -0.09 7.31
N MET A 272 3.45 -0.71 6.28
CA MET A 272 2.22 -0.26 5.63
C MET A 272 1.18 -1.38 5.71
N PRO A 273 0.27 -1.37 6.69
CA PRO A 273 -0.86 -2.28 6.70
C PRO A 273 -1.79 -2.03 5.50
N CYS A 274 -2.39 -3.10 5.01
CA CYS A 274 -3.32 -3.08 3.88
C CYS A 274 -4.60 -3.84 4.24
N GLU A 275 -5.74 -3.18 4.03
CA GLU A 275 -7.05 -3.81 4.09
C GLU A 275 -7.35 -4.44 2.73
N SER A 276 -7.07 -5.68 2.55
CA SER A 276 -7.34 -6.37 1.27
C SER A 276 -7.92 -7.77 1.43
N ARG A 277 -8.13 -8.20 2.66
CA ARG A 277 -8.53 -9.59 2.95
C ARG A 277 -9.60 -9.71 4.02
N GLY A 278 -10.34 -8.63 4.32
CA GLY A 278 -11.47 -8.63 5.23
C GLY A 278 -11.13 -8.33 6.69
N GLU A 279 -10.02 -7.67 6.94
CA GLU A 279 -9.71 -7.11 8.26
C GLU A 279 -10.57 -5.87 8.58
N ASP A 280 -11.09 -5.20 7.53
CA ASP A 280 -11.97 -4.04 7.59
C ASP A 280 -11.44 -2.94 8.53
N GLU A 281 -12.26 -2.45 9.45
CA GLU A 281 -11.90 -1.40 10.42
C GLU A 281 -10.75 -1.77 11.35
N ASP A 282 -10.53 -3.05 11.65
CA ASP A 282 -9.45 -3.53 12.53
C ASP A 282 -8.05 -3.06 12.09
N ILE A 283 -7.86 -2.82 10.79
CA ILE A 283 -6.60 -2.30 10.25
C ILE A 283 -6.26 -0.93 10.82
N ALA A 284 -7.25 -0.06 11.08
CA ALA A 284 -7.00 1.24 11.69
C ALA A 284 -6.43 1.10 13.10
N ASP A 285 -7.02 0.21 13.89
CA ASP A 285 -6.52 -0.10 15.24
C ASP A 285 -5.12 -0.74 15.20
N TYR A 286 -4.84 -1.61 14.20
CA TYR A 286 -3.50 -2.21 14.02
C TYR A 286 -2.47 -1.15 13.66
N CYS A 287 -2.79 -0.22 12.75
CA CYS A 287 -1.91 0.88 12.37
C CYS A 287 -1.52 1.73 13.58
N VAL A 288 -2.50 2.22 14.33
CA VAL A 288 -2.24 3.10 15.48
C VAL A 288 -1.58 2.34 16.60
N GLY A 289 -2.00 1.09 16.85
CA GLY A 289 -1.42 0.24 17.89
C GLY A 289 0.03 -0.16 17.63
N LEU A 290 0.41 -0.42 16.39
CA LEU A 290 1.78 -0.70 15.99
C LEU A 290 2.60 0.57 15.72
N GLY A 291 1.95 1.73 15.59
CA GLY A 291 2.61 2.99 15.24
C GLY A 291 3.13 3.03 13.81
N THR A 292 2.43 2.38 12.88
CA THR A 292 2.84 2.29 11.48
C THR A 292 2.81 3.65 10.79
N GLU A 293 3.70 3.85 9.85
CA GLU A 293 3.94 5.15 9.22
C GLU A 293 2.95 5.48 8.12
N CYS A 294 2.54 4.46 7.38
CA CYS A 294 1.60 4.56 6.27
C CYS A 294 0.49 3.52 6.41
N VAL A 295 -0.60 3.74 5.72
CA VAL A 295 -1.63 2.74 5.44
C VAL A 295 -2.00 2.82 3.97
N ARG A 296 -2.26 1.67 3.36
CA ARG A 296 -2.65 1.63 1.96
C ARG A 296 -4.14 1.90 1.82
N GLU A 297 -4.51 2.89 1.00
CA GLU A 297 -5.87 3.09 0.47
C GLU A 297 -7.01 3.32 1.49
N MET A 298 -6.70 3.80 2.69
CA MET A 298 -7.69 4.00 3.76
C MET A 298 -7.91 5.48 4.12
N ALA A 299 -7.79 6.38 3.14
CA ALA A 299 -8.08 7.79 3.36
C ALA A 299 -9.58 8.08 3.40
N ILE A 300 -10.37 7.36 2.59
CA ILE A 300 -11.81 7.60 2.34
C ILE A 300 -12.52 6.30 1.94
N LEU A 301 -13.86 6.33 1.91
CA LEU A 301 -14.76 5.36 1.29
C LEU A 301 -14.83 3.96 1.92
N ASN A 302 -14.21 3.73 3.06
CA ASN A 302 -14.28 2.45 3.76
C ASN A 302 -14.41 2.62 5.28
N ASN A 303 -14.74 1.54 5.98
CA ASN A 303 -14.92 1.56 7.43
C ASN A 303 -13.62 1.90 8.17
N GLY A 304 -12.47 1.47 7.65
CA GLY A 304 -11.18 1.80 8.24
C GLY A 304 -10.86 3.29 8.20
N ALA A 305 -11.24 4.00 7.12
CA ALA A 305 -11.12 5.46 7.07
C ALA A 305 -11.96 6.14 8.16
N ASN A 306 -13.22 5.71 8.34
CA ASN A 306 -14.07 6.19 9.41
C ASN A 306 -13.47 5.87 10.79
N ARG A 307 -12.92 4.67 10.96
CA ARG A 307 -12.28 4.26 12.21
C ARG A 307 -11.05 5.10 12.55
N PHE A 308 -10.24 5.49 11.57
CA PHE A 308 -9.13 6.43 11.81
C PHE A 308 -9.62 7.80 12.31
N LEU A 309 -10.71 8.33 11.73
CA LEU A 309 -11.31 9.59 12.17
C LEU A 309 -11.86 9.48 13.60
N GLU A 310 -12.50 8.35 13.94
CA GLU A 310 -12.94 8.07 15.31
C GLU A 310 -11.76 7.99 16.29
N ILE A 311 -10.68 7.30 15.93
CA ILE A 311 -9.47 7.21 16.76
C ILE A 311 -8.84 8.60 16.95
N GLU A 312 -8.80 9.41 15.89
CA GLU A 312 -8.30 10.79 15.97
C GLU A 312 -9.13 11.62 16.97
N ASP A 313 -10.47 11.51 16.93
CA ASP A 313 -11.39 12.17 17.87
C ASP A 313 -11.25 11.62 19.30
N GLU A 314 -11.18 10.30 19.47
CA GLU A 314 -10.94 9.66 20.78
C GLU A 314 -9.62 10.12 21.44
N LEU A 315 -8.58 10.35 20.65
CA LEU A 315 -7.27 10.81 21.12
C LEU A 315 -7.27 12.32 21.40
N GLY A 316 -8.10 13.09 20.71
CA GLY A 316 -8.18 14.56 20.83
C GLY A 316 -6.80 15.20 20.70
N SER A 317 -6.42 16.04 21.65
CA SER A 317 -5.11 16.73 21.63
C SER A 317 -3.88 15.84 21.72
N LYS A 318 -4.04 14.53 21.97
CA LYS A 318 -2.95 13.55 21.97
C LYS A 318 -2.71 12.94 20.59
N ALA A 319 -3.66 13.10 19.67
CA ALA A 319 -3.51 12.61 18.31
C ALA A 319 -2.28 13.24 17.66
N LYS A 320 -1.51 12.42 16.98
CA LYS A 320 -0.36 12.84 16.18
C LYS A 320 -0.47 12.20 14.81
N PHE A 321 -0.04 12.91 13.80
CA PHE A 321 -0.02 12.43 12.44
C PHE A 321 1.42 12.30 11.95
N TRP A 322 1.71 11.22 11.24
CA TRP A 322 3.07 11.00 10.72
C TRP A 322 3.48 12.08 9.71
N GLY A 323 2.54 12.52 8.88
CA GLY A 323 2.82 13.52 7.86
C GLY A 323 3.95 13.08 6.91
N LYS A 324 4.72 14.02 6.40
CA LYS A 324 5.84 13.76 5.49
C LYS A 324 6.82 12.69 6.02
N ARG A 325 7.04 12.63 7.33
CA ARG A 325 7.95 11.65 7.98
C ARG A 325 7.47 10.20 7.88
N GLY A 326 6.18 9.99 7.58
CA GLY A 326 5.63 8.65 7.34
C GLY A 326 6.11 8.03 6.03
N LEU A 327 6.61 8.83 5.07
CA LEU A 327 7.21 8.30 3.85
C LEU A 327 8.70 8.00 4.08
N LYS A 328 9.10 6.76 3.89
CA LYS A 328 10.47 6.27 4.20
C LYS A 328 11.51 6.53 3.10
N GLY A 329 11.12 7.12 1.99
CA GLY A 329 12.09 7.52 0.97
C GLY A 329 13.00 8.66 1.45
N ARG A 330 14.30 8.64 1.11
CA ARG A 330 15.24 9.70 1.54
C ARG A 330 14.79 11.11 1.12
N LYS A 331 14.07 11.26 0.00
CA LYS A 331 13.50 12.55 -0.43
C LYS A 331 12.52 13.17 0.59
N PHE A 332 12.04 12.39 1.55
CA PHE A 332 11.05 12.80 2.55
C PHE A 332 11.62 12.92 3.96
N GLN A 333 12.88 12.55 4.15
CA GLN A 333 13.54 12.55 5.47
C GLN A 333 14.41 13.79 5.72
N GLU A 334 14.48 14.68 4.74
CA GLU A 334 15.21 15.97 4.81
C GLU A 334 14.34 17.10 5.34
#